data_83a270de61bda5a71f59cc2ea175f19e
#
_entry.id   83a270de61bda5a71f59cc2ea175f19e
#
_cell.length_a   1.000
_cell.length_b   1.000
_cell.length_c   1.000
_cell.angle_alpha   90.00
_cell.angle_beta   90.00
_cell.angle_gamma   90.00
#
_symmetry.space_group_name_H-M   'P 1'
#
loop_
_entity.id
_entity.type
_entity.pdbx_description
1 polymer ?
#
loop_
_entity_poly.entity_id
_entity_poly.type
_entity_poly.pdbx_seq_one_letter_code
_entity_poly.pdbx_strand_id
1 'polypeptide(L)'
;MISARRLGKRFGRKRALDRVSFDLAKDGFLLVTGANGSGKTTLLRLCAGLAAATSGELEVRARREEIGYVGHEPLVYRELTALENLTLFARLYRVPAGEARVGMLLERFGLWEERGSRAGDFSRGMLQRLALCRALLHDPELLLLDEPYNALDARGAEVLDRELKDLAGARTFVVATHDPDRVSALATARLAFA
;
A
#
# COMPACT_ATOMS: atom_id res chain seq x y z
N MET A 1 -4.34 -15.89 3.79
CA MET A 1 -3.44 -15.04 2.97
C MET A 1 -2.14 -14.70 3.70
N ILE A 2 -2.21 -14.19 4.93
CA ILE A 2 -1.03 -13.89 5.77
C ILE A 2 -1.17 -14.60 7.11
N SER A 3 -0.10 -15.23 7.59
CA SER A 3 -0.01 -15.80 8.94
C SER A 3 1.28 -15.34 9.60
N ALA A 4 1.17 -14.76 10.80
CA ALA A 4 2.30 -14.33 11.61
C ALA A 4 2.26 -15.02 12.99
N ARG A 5 3.38 -15.57 13.44
CA ARG A 5 3.52 -16.26 14.71
C ARG A 5 4.71 -15.71 15.49
N ARG A 6 4.42 -15.03 16.60
CA ARG A 6 5.42 -14.38 17.47
C ARG A 6 6.48 -13.58 16.69
N LEU A 7 6.02 -12.89 15.64
CA LEU A 7 6.86 -12.13 14.72
C LEU A 7 7.57 -11.00 15.46
N GLY A 8 8.89 -10.95 15.32
CA GLY A 8 9.73 -9.93 15.92
C GLY A 8 10.69 -9.31 14.91
N LYS A 9 10.93 -8.00 15.05
CA LYS A 9 11.90 -7.25 14.25
C LYS A 9 12.73 -6.32 15.11
N ARG A 10 14.04 -6.40 14.94
CA ARG A 10 15.00 -5.48 15.57
C ARG A 10 15.87 -4.81 14.51
N PHE A 11 16.20 -3.55 14.74
CA PHE A 11 17.19 -2.79 14.00
C PHE A 11 18.30 -2.39 15.00
N GLY A 12 19.39 -3.11 14.98
CA GLY A 12 20.42 -2.99 16.02
C GLY A 12 19.81 -3.21 17.42
N ARG A 13 19.87 -2.20 18.28
CA ARG A 13 19.30 -2.26 19.65
C ARG A 13 17.81 -1.94 19.72
N LYS A 14 17.27 -1.28 18.69
CA LYS A 14 15.84 -0.88 18.68
C LYS A 14 14.96 -2.07 18.28
N ARG A 15 14.00 -2.41 19.15
CA ARG A 15 12.95 -3.38 18.85
C ARG A 15 11.80 -2.64 18.15
N ALA A 16 11.52 -3.00 16.91
CA ALA A 16 10.44 -2.40 16.13
C ALA A 16 9.14 -3.25 16.20
N LEU A 17 9.27 -4.57 16.33
CA LEU A 17 8.14 -5.49 16.57
C LEU A 17 8.53 -6.49 17.66
N ASP A 18 7.58 -6.84 18.53
CA ASP A 18 7.75 -7.82 19.59
C ASP A 18 6.61 -8.83 19.63
N ARG A 19 6.91 -10.08 19.23
CA ARG A 19 6.02 -11.24 19.31
C ARG A 19 4.61 -11.01 18.75
N VAL A 20 4.48 -10.29 17.64
CA VAL A 20 3.21 -10.02 16.98
C VAL A 20 2.68 -11.31 16.35
N SER A 21 1.40 -11.63 16.60
CA SER A 21 0.75 -12.78 16.00
C SER A 21 -0.62 -12.39 15.47
N PHE A 22 -0.92 -12.77 14.23
CA PHE A 22 -2.22 -12.58 13.59
C PHE A 22 -2.40 -13.52 12.41
N ASP A 23 -3.64 -13.71 12.01
CA ASP A 23 -4.02 -14.37 10.76
C ASP A 23 -4.90 -13.45 9.95
N LEU A 24 -4.67 -13.42 8.63
CA LEU A 24 -5.51 -12.74 7.66
C LEU A 24 -5.89 -13.72 6.56
N ALA A 25 -7.18 -13.98 6.42
CA ALA A 25 -7.71 -14.80 5.34
C ALA A 25 -7.52 -14.12 3.97
N LYS A 26 -7.66 -14.88 2.89
CA LYS A 26 -7.79 -14.30 1.54
C LYS A 26 -9.05 -13.42 1.52
N ASP A 27 -8.97 -12.33 0.76
CA ASP A 27 -10.02 -11.32 0.60
C ASP A 27 -10.44 -10.62 1.91
N GLY A 28 -9.63 -10.80 2.96
CA GLY A 28 -9.79 -10.12 4.23
C GLY A 28 -9.16 -8.72 4.26
N PHE A 29 -9.59 -7.91 5.23
CA PHE A 29 -9.09 -6.55 5.45
C PHE A 29 -8.53 -6.43 6.87
N LEU A 30 -7.20 -6.36 7.01
CA LEU A 30 -6.53 -6.12 8.29
C LEU A 30 -6.30 -4.63 8.50
N LEU A 31 -6.94 -4.07 9.51
CA LEU A 31 -6.69 -2.72 9.97
C LEU A 31 -5.62 -2.74 11.07
N VAL A 32 -4.50 -2.06 10.81
CA VAL A 32 -3.37 -1.94 11.75
C VAL A 32 -3.36 -0.52 12.30
N THR A 33 -3.54 -0.38 13.60
CA THR A 33 -3.58 0.91 14.30
C THR A 33 -2.46 1.05 15.33
N GLY A 34 -2.17 2.26 15.75
CA GLY A 34 -1.15 2.56 16.76
C GLY A 34 -0.45 3.90 16.52
N ALA A 35 0.25 4.39 17.53
CA ALA A 35 0.99 5.65 17.47
C ALA A 35 2.11 5.64 16.41
N ASN A 36 2.61 6.81 16.05
CA ASN A 36 3.78 6.93 15.19
C ASN A 36 4.99 6.24 15.83
N GLY A 37 5.69 5.42 15.05
CA GLY A 37 6.84 4.65 15.54
C GLY A 37 6.50 3.34 16.25
N SER A 38 5.22 2.95 16.38
CA SER A 38 4.79 1.69 17.04
C SER A 38 5.13 0.41 16.26
N GLY A 39 5.56 0.53 14.99
CA GLY A 39 5.96 -0.64 14.18
C GLY A 39 5.07 -0.93 12.98
N LYS A 40 3.99 -0.17 12.73
CA LYS A 40 3.07 -0.35 11.60
C LYS A 40 3.79 -0.50 10.25
N THR A 41 4.60 0.50 9.90
CA THR A 41 5.43 0.47 8.68
C THR A 41 6.35 -0.74 8.62
N THR A 42 6.93 -1.14 9.77
CA THR A 42 7.80 -2.30 9.83
C THR A 42 7.04 -3.59 9.51
N LEU A 43 5.83 -3.74 10.06
CA LEU A 43 4.98 -4.89 9.74
C LEU A 43 4.66 -4.95 8.25
N LEU A 44 4.24 -3.83 7.64
CA LEU A 44 3.93 -3.80 6.20
C LEU A 44 5.16 -4.13 5.35
N ARG A 45 6.34 -3.62 5.71
CA ARG A 45 7.60 -3.95 5.01
C ARG A 45 7.96 -5.43 5.10
N LEU A 46 7.70 -6.08 6.23
CA LEU A 46 7.87 -7.53 6.38
C LEU A 46 6.89 -8.28 5.47
N CYS A 47 5.60 -7.91 5.48
CA CYS A 47 4.59 -8.51 4.60
C CYS A 47 4.89 -8.30 3.11
N ALA A 48 5.49 -7.17 2.73
CA ALA A 48 5.93 -6.88 1.37
C ALA A 48 7.23 -7.60 0.96
N GLY A 49 7.89 -8.33 1.87
CA GLY A 49 9.20 -8.93 1.62
C GLY A 49 10.34 -7.91 1.46
N LEU A 50 10.12 -6.66 1.88
CA LEU A 50 11.12 -5.58 1.85
C LEU A 50 12.04 -5.59 3.07
N ALA A 51 11.73 -6.40 4.08
CA ALA A 51 12.56 -6.64 5.24
C ALA A 51 12.39 -8.09 5.70
N ALA A 52 13.43 -8.65 6.35
CA ALA A 52 13.33 -9.97 6.97
C ALA A 52 13.01 -9.86 8.47
N ALA A 53 12.22 -10.81 8.99
CA ALA A 53 12.00 -10.95 10.42
C ALA A 53 13.31 -11.27 11.16
N THR A 54 13.41 -10.85 12.44
CA THR A 54 14.53 -11.22 13.30
C THR A 54 14.19 -12.48 14.11
N SER A 55 12.89 -12.68 14.41
CA SER A 55 12.40 -13.85 15.14
C SER A 55 10.94 -14.10 14.80
N GLY A 56 10.46 -15.31 15.13
CA GLY A 56 9.11 -15.74 14.79
C GLY A 56 8.98 -16.12 13.32
N GLU A 57 7.76 -16.34 12.89
CA GLU A 57 7.43 -16.82 11.54
C GLU A 57 6.46 -15.86 10.86
N LEU A 58 6.64 -15.64 9.55
CA LEU A 58 5.73 -14.90 8.70
C LEU A 58 5.57 -15.66 7.38
N GLU A 59 4.35 -16.07 7.10
CA GLU A 59 3.95 -16.64 5.82
C GLU A 59 3.06 -15.65 5.08
N VAL A 60 3.43 -15.29 3.85
CA VAL A 60 2.62 -14.48 2.93
C VAL A 60 2.44 -15.30 1.67
N ARG A 61 1.18 -15.68 1.35
CA ARG A 61 0.87 -16.57 0.21
C ARG A 61 0.67 -15.84 -1.12
N ALA A 62 0.87 -14.54 -1.15
CA ALA A 62 0.94 -13.78 -2.39
C ALA A 62 2.37 -13.79 -2.93
N ARG A 63 2.53 -13.97 -4.24
CA ARG A 63 3.80 -13.79 -4.93
C ARG A 63 4.15 -12.30 -4.97
N ARG A 64 5.43 -11.98 -5.16
CA ARG A 64 5.89 -10.59 -5.13
C ARG A 64 5.21 -9.71 -6.18
N GLU A 65 4.94 -10.26 -7.35
CA GLU A 65 4.22 -9.60 -8.45
C GLU A 65 2.71 -9.44 -8.21
N GLU A 66 2.17 -10.04 -7.15
CA GLU A 66 0.76 -9.94 -6.74
C GLU A 66 0.57 -8.97 -5.56
N ILE A 67 1.65 -8.27 -5.16
CA ILE A 67 1.63 -7.35 -4.02
C ILE A 67 1.70 -5.91 -4.52
N GLY A 68 0.67 -5.13 -4.21
CA GLY A 68 0.67 -3.67 -4.31
C GLY A 68 1.12 -3.06 -2.99
N TYR A 69 2.13 -2.18 -3.02
CA TYR A 69 2.65 -1.55 -1.81
C TYR A 69 2.70 -0.02 -1.94
N VAL A 70 2.08 0.66 -1.00
CA VAL A 70 2.21 2.11 -0.77
C VAL A 70 2.85 2.30 0.59
N GLY A 71 4.06 2.83 0.60
CA GLY A 71 4.80 3.15 1.82
C GLY A 71 4.74 4.63 2.16
N HIS A 72 5.44 5.01 3.21
CA HIS A 72 5.58 6.41 3.60
C HIS A 72 6.25 7.26 2.49
N GLU A 73 7.18 6.66 1.74
CA GLU A 73 7.75 7.26 0.53
C GLU A 73 6.97 6.78 -0.70
N PRO A 74 6.68 7.66 -1.67
CA PRO A 74 5.86 7.33 -2.84
C PRO A 74 6.46 6.25 -3.75
N LEU A 75 7.78 6.03 -3.69
CA LEU A 75 8.54 5.08 -4.53
C LEU A 75 8.29 5.31 -6.03
N VAL A 76 8.34 6.55 -6.47
CA VAL A 76 8.25 6.99 -7.86
C VAL A 76 9.55 7.68 -8.28
N TYR A 77 9.87 7.62 -9.56
CA TYR A 77 11.04 8.28 -10.13
C TYR A 77 10.70 9.76 -10.36
N ARG A 78 11.35 10.67 -9.64
CA ARG A 78 11.05 12.10 -9.66
C ARG A 78 11.43 12.77 -10.99
N GLU A 79 12.39 12.22 -11.69
CA GLU A 79 12.89 12.69 -12.98
C GLU A 79 11.95 12.33 -14.13
N LEU A 80 11.11 11.31 -13.95
CA LEU A 80 10.13 10.86 -14.92
C LEU A 80 8.80 11.60 -14.74
N THR A 81 8.06 11.75 -15.84
CA THR A 81 6.67 12.21 -15.80
C THR A 81 5.77 11.16 -15.13
N ALA A 82 4.54 11.55 -14.77
CA ALA A 82 3.57 10.60 -14.20
C ALA A 82 3.27 9.47 -15.20
N LEU A 83 3.11 9.79 -16.47
CA LEU A 83 2.88 8.80 -17.54
C LEU A 83 4.07 7.85 -17.69
N GLU A 84 5.30 8.37 -17.74
CA GLU A 84 6.52 7.56 -17.84
C GLU A 84 6.72 6.66 -16.64
N ASN A 85 6.46 7.15 -15.41
CA ASN A 85 6.49 6.34 -14.20
C ASN A 85 5.58 5.12 -14.33
N LEU A 86 4.30 5.33 -14.62
CA LEU A 86 3.34 4.22 -14.69
C LEU A 86 3.61 3.30 -15.89
N THR A 87 4.04 3.85 -17.02
CA THR A 87 4.42 3.05 -18.20
C THR A 87 5.62 2.15 -17.90
N LEU A 88 6.63 2.67 -17.19
CA LEU A 88 7.77 1.88 -16.75
C LEU A 88 7.34 0.71 -15.87
N PHE A 89 6.51 0.97 -14.84
CA PHE A 89 6.01 -0.08 -13.96
C PHE A 89 5.08 -1.06 -14.69
N ALA A 90 4.24 -0.59 -15.62
CA ALA A 90 3.40 -1.47 -16.44
C ALA A 90 4.22 -2.47 -17.23
N ARG A 91 5.35 -2.04 -17.81
CA ARG A 91 6.30 -2.92 -18.51
C ARG A 91 7.00 -3.90 -17.56
N LEU A 92 7.47 -3.42 -16.39
CA LEU A 92 8.14 -4.26 -15.38
C LEU A 92 7.22 -5.35 -14.85
N TYR A 93 5.96 -5.04 -14.61
CA TYR A 93 4.94 -6.00 -14.15
C TYR A 93 4.27 -6.77 -15.29
N ARG A 94 4.63 -6.48 -16.57
CA ARG A 94 4.03 -7.10 -17.77
C ARG A 94 2.50 -6.98 -17.77
N VAL A 95 2.00 -5.80 -17.43
CA VAL A 95 0.55 -5.55 -17.33
C VAL A 95 -0.09 -5.67 -18.71
N PRO A 96 -1.08 -6.56 -18.92
CA PRO A 96 -1.83 -6.63 -20.16
C PRO A 96 -2.53 -5.30 -20.46
N ALA A 97 -2.51 -4.84 -21.72
CA ALA A 97 -3.07 -3.55 -22.13
C ALA A 97 -2.58 -2.37 -21.24
N GLY A 98 -1.28 -2.37 -20.90
CA GLY A 98 -0.69 -1.47 -19.92
C GLY A 98 -0.96 0.01 -20.19
N GLU A 99 -0.97 0.45 -21.45
CA GLU A 99 -1.27 1.85 -21.81
C GLU A 99 -2.71 2.25 -21.43
N ALA A 100 -3.70 1.41 -21.74
CA ALA A 100 -5.09 1.67 -21.37
C ALA A 100 -5.27 1.67 -19.83
N ARG A 101 -4.60 0.73 -19.14
CA ARG A 101 -4.64 0.66 -17.68
C ARG A 101 -4.00 1.89 -17.03
N VAL A 102 -2.87 2.36 -17.55
CA VAL A 102 -2.20 3.60 -17.10
C VAL A 102 -3.12 4.80 -17.27
N GLY A 103 -3.71 4.97 -18.46
CA GLY A 103 -4.64 6.08 -18.74
C GLY A 103 -5.82 6.08 -17.76
N MET A 104 -6.48 4.92 -17.62
CA MET A 104 -7.62 4.77 -16.71
C MET A 104 -7.27 5.14 -15.25
N LEU A 105 -6.11 4.72 -14.74
CA LEU A 105 -5.71 5.05 -13.37
C LEU A 105 -5.37 6.53 -13.21
N LEU A 106 -4.66 7.15 -14.19
CA LEU A 106 -4.38 8.58 -14.16
C LEU A 106 -5.66 9.42 -14.17
N GLU A 107 -6.66 9.05 -14.97
CA GLU A 107 -7.96 9.70 -14.98
C GLU A 107 -8.69 9.54 -13.64
N ARG A 108 -8.77 8.31 -13.15
CA ARG A 108 -9.46 7.95 -11.89
C ARG A 108 -8.91 8.71 -10.69
N PHE A 109 -7.58 8.81 -10.59
CA PHE A 109 -6.91 9.53 -9.51
C PHE A 109 -6.71 11.02 -9.81
N GLY A 110 -7.28 11.55 -10.90
CA GLY A 110 -7.27 12.97 -11.25
C GLY A 110 -5.85 13.51 -11.54
N LEU A 111 -5.03 12.68 -12.21
CA LEU A 111 -3.67 13.03 -12.63
C LEU A 111 -3.53 13.09 -14.16
N TRP A 112 -4.62 12.94 -14.91
CA TRP A 112 -4.56 12.88 -16.37
C TRP A 112 -4.00 14.15 -17.00
N GLU A 113 -4.46 15.33 -16.55
CA GLU A 113 -4.00 16.61 -17.07
C GLU A 113 -2.51 16.84 -16.78
N GLU A 114 -2.02 16.32 -15.64
CA GLU A 114 -0.63 16.44 -15.21
C GLU A 114 0.26 15.27 -15.65
N ARG A 115 -0.24 14.38 -16.51
CA ARG A 115 0.49 13.15 -16.90
C ARG A 115 1.84 13.40 -17.55
N GLY A 116 2.01 14.56 -18.21
CA GLY A 116 3.26 15.01 -18.85
C GLY A 116 4.19 15.79 -17.93
N SER A 117 3.77 16.13 -16.72
CA SER A 117 4.59 16.85 -15.75
C SER A 117 5.49 15.89 -14.98
N ARG A 118 6.71 16.31 -14.64
CA ARG A 118 7.64 15.48 -13.86
C ARG A 118 7.10 15.24 -12.45
N ALA A 119 7.25 14.01 -11.94
CA ALA A 119 6.86 13.70 -10.59
C ALA A 119 7.62 14.52 -9.53
N GLY A 120 8.79 15.05 -9.86
CA GLY A 120 9.56 15.97 -9.02
C GLY A 120 8.85 17.27 -8.71
N ASP A 121 7.98 17.73 -9.61
CA ASP A 121 7.23 18.99 -9.51
C ASP A 121 5.86 18.79 -8.85
N PHE A 122 5.50 17.55 -8.52
CA PHE A 122 4.21 17.21 -7.92
C PHE A 122 4.12 17.65 -6.45
N SER A 123 2.93 18.10 -6.05
CA SER A 123 2.60 18.25 -4.63
C SER A 123 2.65 16.90 -3.91
N ARG A 124 2.72 16.91 -2.59
CA ARG A 124 2.68 15.67 -1.78
C ARG A 124 1.44 14.83 -2.07
N GLY A 125 0.27 15.47 -2.24
CA GLY A 125 -0.97 14.78 -2.57
C GLY A 125 -0.97 14.17 -3.98
N MET A 126 -0.37 14.84 -4.96
CA MET A 126 -0.21 14.29 -6.32
C MET A 126 0.75 13.09 -6.30
N LEU A 127 1.85 13.17 -5.56
CA LEU A 127 2.78 12.05 -5.38
C LEU A 127 2.10 10.85 -4.71
N GLN A 128 1.27 11.09 -3.71
CA GLN A 128 0.51 10.03 -3.04
C GLN A 128 -0.48 9.36 -4.00
N ARG A 129 -1.21 10.16 -4.79
CA ARG A 129 -2.12 9.62 -5.82
C ARG A 129 -1.38 8.83 -6.89
N LEU A 130 -0.19 9.28 -7.31
CA LEU A 130 0.66 8.54 -8.26
C LEU A 130 1.17 7.22 -7.66
N ALA A 131 1.54 7.21 -6.37
CA ALA A 131 1.93 5.99 -5.66
C ALA A 131 0.78 4.97 -5.56
N LEU A 132 -0.45 5.45 -5.35
CA LEU A 132 -1.66 4.61 -5.38
C LEU A 132 -1.90 4.02 -6.78
N CYS A 133 -1.82 4.85 -7.84
CA CYS A 133 -1.90 4.36 -9.22
C CYS A 133 -0.87 3.24 -9.48
N ARG A 134 0.38 3.45 -9.07
CA ARG A 134 1.45 2.46 -9.23
C ARG A 134 1.14 1.16 -8.48
N ALA A 135 0.64 1.25 -7.26
CA ALA A 135 0.32 0.07 -6.44
C ALA A 135 -0.86 -0.74 -6.99
N LEU A 136 -1.81 -0.09 -7.67
CA LEU A 136 -3.00 -0.71 -8.28
C LEU A 136 -2.79 -1.16 -9.73
N LEU A 137 -1.67 -0.75 -10.35
CA LEU A 137 -1.44 -0.89 -11.80
C LEU A 137 -1.52 -2.32 -12.30
N HIS A 138 -0.94 -3.26 -11.58
CA HIS A 138 -0.83 -4.67 -11.93
C HIS A 138 -1.93 -5.55 -11.33
N ASP A 139 -3.02 -4.94 -10.86
CA ASP A 139 -4.19 -5.61 -10.28
C ASP A 139 -3.84 -6.62 -9.15
N PRO A 140 -3.17 -6.17 -8.08
CA PRO A 140 -2.61 -7.03 -7.05
C PRO A 140 -3.69 -7.80 -6.27
N GLU A 141 -3.37 -9.02 -5.81
CA GLU A 141 -4.21 -9.79 -4.88
C GLU A 141 -4.08 -9.29 -3.42
N LEU A 142 -2.93 -8.71 -3.07
CA LEU A 142 -2.62 -8.19 -1.74
C LEU A 142 -2.20 -6.73 -1.84
N LEU A 143 -2.91 -5.85 -1.15
CA LEU A 143 -2.61 -4.42 -1.04
C LEU A 143 -2.13 -4.09 0.37
N LEU A 144 -0.91 -3.56 0.45
CA LEU A 144 -0.26 -3.13 1.69
C LEU A 144 -0.15 -1.61 1.66
N LEU A 145 -0.94 -0.91 2.46
CA LEU A 145 -1.09 0.55 2.43
C LEU A 145 -0.67 1.16 3.76
N ASP A 146 0.43 1.92 3.77
CA ASP A 146 0.96 2.60 4.95
C ASP A 146 0.55 4.07 4.94
N GLU A 147 -0.37 4.45 5.85
CA GLU A 147 -0.95 5.78 5.96
C GLU A 147 -1.46 6.33 4.62
N PRO A 148 -2.32 5.59 3.88
CA PRO A 148 -2.63 5.90 2.49
C PRO A 148 -3.37 7.22 2.29
N TYR A 149 -4.02 7.76 3.32
CA TYR A 149 -4.73 9.04 3.29
C TYR A 149 -3.84 10.25 3.56
N ASN A 150 -2.60 10.03 4.01
CA ASN A 150 -1.69 11.14 4.29
C ASN A 150 -1.46 11.98 3.03
N ALA A 151 -1.55 13.31 3.20
CA ALA A 151 -1.39 14.31 2.14
C ALA A 151 -2.46 14.29 1.03
N LEU A 152 -3.47 13.44 1.09
CA LEU A 152 -4.61 13.50 0.17
C LEU A 152 -5.54 14.67 0.56
N ASP A 153 -6.00 15.40 -0.45
CA ASP A 153 -7.13 16.31 -0.31
C ASP A 153 -8.46 15.53 -0.24
N ALA A 154 -9.56 16.23 0.02
CA ALA A 154 -10.88 15.61 0.15
C ALA A 154 -11.25 14.76 -1.07
N ARG A 155 -10.98 15.26 -2.28
CA ARG A 155 -11.26 14.55 -3.54
C ARG A 155 -10.40 13.29 -3.68
N GLY A 156 -9.10 13.36 -3.37
CA GLY A 156 -8.20 12.21 -3.41
C GLY A 156 -8.59 11.14 -2.39
N ALA A 157 -9.02 11.57 -1.19
CA ALA A 157 -9.50 10.67 -0.15
C ALA A 157 -10.80 9.95 -0.57
N GLU A 158 -11.77 10.67 -1.20
CA GLU A 158 -12.99 10.06 -1.73
C GLU A 158 -12.72 9.04 -2.85
N VAL A 159 -11.73 9.30 -3.71
CA VAL A 159 -11.33 8.34 -4.74
C VAL A 159 -10.78 7.08 -4.08
N LEU A 160 -9.91 7.22 -3.09
CA LEU A 160 -9.36 6.08 -2.36
C LEU A 160 -10.45 5.31 -1.60
N ASP A 161 -11.40 6.00 -0.96
CA ASP A 161 -12.54 5.36 -0.26
C ASP A 161 -13.35 4.47 -1.22
N ARG A 162 -13.61 4.94 -2.45
CA ARG A 162 -14.31 4.16 -3.48
C ARG A 162 -13.49 2.95 -3.90
N GLU A 163 -12.20 3.13 -4.22
CA GLU A 163 -11.33 2.02 -4.60
C GLU A 163 -11.28 0.92 -3.52
N LEU A 164 -11.13 1.31 -2.25
CA LEU A 164 -11.10 0.33 -1.17
C LEU A 164 -12.43 -0.40 -0.99
N LYS A 165 -13.56 0.30 -1.15
CA LYS A 165 -14.90 -0.31 -1.09
C LYS A 165 -15.16 -1.26 -2.26
N ASP A 166 -14.80 -0.85 -3.48
CA ASP A 166 -15.03 -1.64 -4.69
C ASP A 166 -14.20 -2.93 -4.71
N LEU A 167 -13.01 -2.88 -4.10
CA LEU A 167 -12.09 -4.01 -4.04
C LEU A 167 -12.23 -4.85 -2.76
N ALA A 168 -12.93 -4.36 -1.72
CA ALA A 168 -13.15 -5.09 -0.49
C ALA A 168 -13.94 -6.39 -0.74
N GLY A 169 -13.48 -7.50 -0.15
CA GLY A 169 -14.07 -8.83 -0.38
C GLY A 169 -13.66 -9.50 -1.70
N ALA A 170 -12.91 -8.81 -2.57
CA ALA A 170 -12.32 -9.37 -3.78
C ALA A 170 -10.78 -9.30 -3.77
N ARG A 171 -10.21 -8.52 -2.88
CA ARG A 171 -8.76 -8.39 -2.66
C ARG A 171 -8.45 -8.39 -1.17
N THR A 172 -7.23 -8.77 -0.83
CA THR A 172 -6.74 -8.75 0.54
C THR A 172 -6.05 -7.43 0.85
N PHE A 173 -6.34 -6.85 2.01
CA PHE A 173 -5.76 -5.57 2.43
C PHE A 173 -5.06 -5.67 3.77
N VAL A 174 -3.93 -4.97 3.90
CA VAL A 174 -3.35 -4.57 5.19
C VAL A 174 -3.20 -3.06 5.15
N VAL A 175 -4.02 -2.34 5.91
CA VAL A 175 -4.00 -0.88 5.98
C VAL A 175 -3.51 -0.45 7.34
N ALA A 176 -2.38 0.24 7.37
CA ALA A 176 -1.84 0.84 8.58
C ALA A 176 -2.21 2.32 8.61
N THR A 177 -2.84 2.76 9.69
CA THR A 177 -3.23 4.16 9.86
C THR A 177 -3.33 4.55 11.34
N HIS A 178 -3.13 5.83 11.62
CA HIS A 178 -3.41 6.44 12.92
C HIS A 178 -4.84 7.02 12.98
N ASP A 179 -5.52 7.15 11.82
CA ASP A 179 -6.92 7.58 11.69
C ASP A 179 -7.76 6.45 11.05
N PRO A 180 -8.34 5.55 11.86
CA PRO A 180 -9.02 4.36 11.36
C PRO A 180 -10.44 4.61 10.83
N ASP A 181 -11.06 5.76 11.10
CA ASP A 181 -12.50 5.96 10.92
C ASP A 181 -12.97 5.67 9.49
N ARG A 182 -12.18 6.09 8.48
CA ARG A 182 -12.53 5.89 7.07
C ARG A 182 -12.61 4.43 6.64
N VAL A 183 -11.81 3.56 7.26
CA VAL A 183 -11.67 2.16 6.82
C VAL A 183 -12.15 1.15 7.85
N SER A 184 -12.55 1.61 9.03
CA SER A 184 -12.96 0.74 10.14
C SER A 184 -14.13 -0.18 9.79
N ALA A 185 -15.06 0.27 8.94
CA ALA A 185 -16.22 -0.51 8.49
C ALA A 185 -15.83 -1.65 7.51
N LEU A 186 -14.68 -1.55 6.83
CA LEU A 186 -14.17 -2.57 5.91
C LEU A 186 -13.37 -3.65 6.63
N ALA A 187 -12.92 -3.40 7.87
CA ALA A 187 -12.00 -4.26 8.59
C ALA A 187 -12.66 -5.58 9.02
N THR A 188 -12.14 -6.70 8.52
CA THR A 188 -12.48 -8.07 8.96
C THR A 188 -11.60 -8.54 10.10
N ALA A 189 -10.42 -7.91 10.28
CA ALA A 189 -9.48 -8.16 11.38
C ALA A 189 -8.84 -6.84 11.81
N ARG A 190 -8.43 -6.78 13.09
CA ARG A 190 -7.79 -5.58 13.67
C ARG A 190 -6.53 -5.97 14.44
N LEU A 191 -5.50 -5.18 14.31
CA LEU A 191 -4.25 -5.30 15.06
C LEU A 191 -3.87 -3.92 15.61
N ALA A 192 -3.87 -3.77 16.93
CA ALA A 192 -3.47 -2.54 17.59
C ALA A 192 -2.06 -2.67 18.17
N PHE A 193 -1.21 -1.72 17.83
CA PHE A 193 0.09 -1.54 18.46
C PHE A 193 -0.03 -0.50 19.59
N ALA A 194 0.54 -0.82 20.72
CA ALA A 194 0.64 0.08 21.87
C ALA A 194 1.73 1.13 21.66
#